data_33561ed1411bb54cc26d8e5d94927bdf
#
_entry.id   33561ed1411bb54cc26d8e5d94927bdf
#
_cell.length_a   1.000
_cell.length_b   1.000
_cell.length_c   1.000
_cell.angle_alpha   90.00
_cell.angle_beta   90.00
_cell.angle_gamma   90.00
#
_symmetry.space_group_name_H-M   'P 1'
#
loop_
_entity.id
_entity.type
_entity.pdbx_description
1 polymer ?
#
loop_
_entity_poly.entity_id
_entity_poly.type
_entity_poly.pdbx_seq_one_letter_code
_entity_poly.pdbx_strand_id
1 'polypeptide(L)'
;LPLFLVATLFGNHLAAAGTADVSIEGHGWGHGVGLSQYGAKALGADGATYEQILHRYFTGVSLVPLAAAAPASFLVTEVQPLWVGLLEGQSGVSFTVSEDSAQLCFDDLDSCVVTAVPGETYRFGYDTPDRCFFQRKQRLGGFARISSTGSCDASVRPVTSATKLFLPRKARSYSD
;
A
#
# COMPACT_ATOMS: atom_id res chain seq x y z
N LEU A 1 69.35 -48.66 -35.10
CA LEU A 1 67.97 -48.25 -35.24
C LEU A 1 67.69 -47.23 -34.14
N PRO A 2 67.53 -45.91 -34.42
CA PRO A 2 67.23 -44.94 -33.35
C PRO A 2 65.75 -44.94 -33.02
N LEU A 3 65.47 -45.03 -31.74
CA LEU A 3 64.12 -44.92 -31.14
C LEU A 3 63.76 -43.42 -30.99
N PHE A 4 62.81 -42.92 -31.79
CA PHE A 4 62.26 -41.60 -31.65
C PHE A 4 61.24 -41.57 -30.50
N LEU A 5 61.56 -40.85 -29.45
CA LEU A 5 60.66 -40.53 -28.36
C LEU A 5 59.78 -39.34 -28.75
N VAL A 6 58.51 -39.58 -29.03
CA VAL A 6 57.54 -38.52 -29.28
C VAL A 6 56.97 -38.07 -27.92
N ALA A 7 57.41 -36.91 -27.47
CA ALA A 7 56.82 -36.27 -26.29
C ALA A 7 55.55 -35.49 -26.71
N THR A 8 54.39 -35.99 -26.37
CA THR A 8 53.13 -35.24 -26.50
C THR A 8 52.96 -34.29 -25.37
N LEU A 9 53.13 -33.01 -25.68
CA LEU A 9 52.82 -31.89 -24.77
C LEU A 9 51.31 -31.73 -24.69
N PHE A 10 50.71 -32.23 -23.60
CA PHE A 10 49.35 -31.85 -23.25
C PHE A 10 49.33 -30.44 -22.70
N GLY A 11 48.99 -29.49 -23.55
CA GLY A 11 48.72 -28.13 -23.12
C GLY A 11 47.45 -28.09 -22.29
N ASN A 12 47.58 -27.88 -20.98
CA ASN A 12 46.44 -27.56 -20.11
C ASN A 12 45.97 -26.14 -20.47
N HIS A 13 44.94 -26.07 -21.30
CA HIS A 13 44.20 -24.84 -21.46
C HIS A 13 43.35 -24.63 -20.20
N LEU A 14 43.88 -23.85 -19.25
CA LEU A 14 43.08 -23.25 -18.18
C LEU A 14 42.10 -22.27 -18.88
N ALA A 15 40.87 -22.68 -19.05
CA ALA A 15 39.80 -21.76 -19.40
C ALA A 15 39.66 -20.79 -18.25
N ALA A 16 40.09 -19.55 -18.42
CA ALA A 16 39.77 -18.46 -17.53
C ALA A 16 38.24 -18.30 -17.60
N ALA A 17 37.55 -18.64 -16.51
CA ALA A 17 36.15 -18.27 -16.36
C ALA A 17 36.08 -16.75 -16.33
N GLY A 18 35.72 -16.15 -17.45
CA GLY A 18 35.45 -14.72 -17.52
C GLY A 18 34.31 -14.42 -16.54
N THR A 19 34.59 -13.49 -15.62
CA THR A 19 33.53 -12.94 -14.80
C THR A 19 32.57 -12.22 -15.73
N ALA A 20 31.36 -12.78 -15.92
CA ALA A 20 30.33 -12.07 -16.64
C ALA A 20 29.88 -10.88 -15.79
N ASP A 21 30.07 -9.68 -16.31
CA ASP A 21 29.53 -8.48 -15.67
C ASP A 21 28.01 -8.56 -15.75
N VAL A 22 27.36 -8.45 -14.58
CA VAL A 22 25.91 -8.36 -14.48
C VAL A 22 25.56 -6.89 -14.30
N SER A 23 24.90 -6.32 -15.31
CA SER A 23 24.34 -4.96 -15.21
C SER A 23 22.89 -5.07 -14.78
N ILE A 24 22.53 -4.35 -13.72
CA ILE A 24 21.15 -4.26 -13.22
C ILE A 24 20.72 -2.82 -13.32
N GLU A 25 19.72 -2.57 -14.15
CA GLU A 25 19.04 -1.29 -14.25
C GLU A 25 17.65 -1.41 -13.64
N GLY A 26 17.23 -0.42 -12.87
CA GLY A 26 15.93 -0.44 -12.23
C GLY A 26 15.40 0.97 -11.96
N HIS A 27 14.10 1.09 -12.07
CA HIS A 27 13.36 2.29 -11.69
C HIS A 27 12.33 1.95 -10.64
N GLY A 28 12.11 2.84 -9.67
CA GLY A 28 11.11 2.70 -8.62
C GLY A 28 10.09 3.83 -8.67
N TRP A 29 8.92 3.57 -8.13
CA TRP A 29 7.82 4.54 -8.04
C TRP A 29 7.76 5.27 -6.70
N GLY A 30 8.63 4.92 -5.76
CA GLY A 30 8.65 5.47 -4.42
C GLY A 30 9.85 6.38 -4.19
N HIS A 31 9.95 6.88 -2.97
CA HIS A 31 11.04 7.74 -2.51
C HIS A 31 12.43 7.05 -2.49
N GLY A 32 12.51 5.75 -2.72
CA GLY A 32 13.78 4.99 -2.74
C GLY A 32 14.46 4.84 -1.37
N VAL A 33 13.80 5.25 -0.29
CA VAL A 33 14.33 5.18 1.08
C VAL A 33 13.42 4.29 1.93
N GLY A 34 14.02 3.36 2.66
CA GLY A 34 13.32 2.47 3.59
C GLY A 34 12.80 1.19 2.93
N LEU A 35 11.69 0.68 3.45
CA LEU A 35 11.16 -0.63 3.12
C LEU A 35 10.39 -0.63 1.78
N SER A 36 10.77 -1.53 0.86
CA SER A 36 10.00 -1.78 -0.35
C SER A 36 8.73 -2.58 -0.02
N GLN A 37 7.55 -2.02 -0.28
CA GLN A 37 6.27 -2.69 -0.03
C GLN A 37 6.13 -4.00 -0.81
N TYR A 38 6.50 -4.01 -2.08
CA TYR A 38 6.43 -5.22 -2.90
C TYR A 38 7.51 -6.23 -2.53
N GLY A 39 8.70 -5.78 -2.14
CA GLY A 39 9.76 -6.63 -1.63
C GLY A 39 9.35 -7.29 -0.31
N ALA A 40 8.78 -6.53 0.63
CA ALA A 40 8.26 -7.05 1.88
C ALA A 40 7.12 -8.07 1.65
N LYS A 41 6.21 -7.77 0.71
CA LYS A 41 5.13 -8.70 0.32
C LYS A 41 5.68 -10.01 -0.23
N ALA A 42 6.69 -9.96 -1.11
CA ALA A 42 7.31 -11.16 -1.67
C ALA A 42 7.97 -11.99 -0.58
N LEU A 43 8.79 -11.37 0.29
CA LEU A 43 9.42 -12.05 1.41
C LEU A 43 8.40 -12.69 2.37
N GLY A 44 7.29 -12.00 2.67
CA GLY A 44 6.22 -12.54 3.48
C GLY A 44 5.50 -13.73 2.81
N ALA A 45 5.33 -13.70 1.48
CA ALA A 45 4.78 -14.82 0.72
C ALA A 45 5.71 -16.04 0.74
N ASP A 46 7.04 -15.82 0.79
CA ASP A 46 8.06 -16.85 0.93
C ASP A 46 8.24 -17.35 2.39
N GLY A 47 7.39 -16.85 3.33
CA GLY A 47 7.38 -17.29 4.73
C GLY A 47 8.32 -16.53 5.67
N ALA A 48 8.91 -15.41 5.24
CA ALA A 48 9.73 -14.59 6.13
C ALA A 48 8.87 -13.91 7.20
N THR A 49 9.36 -13.88 8.44
CA THR A 49 8.72 -13.15 9.54
C THR A 49 8.88 -11.63 9.36
N TYR A 50 8.05 -10.86 10.06
CA TYR A 50 8.15 -9.39 9.98
C TYR A 50 9.51 -8.88 10.49
N GLU A 51 10.10 -9.52 11.50
CA GLU A 51 11.44 -9.19 12.00
C GLU A 51 12.50 -9.42 10.93
N GLN A 52 12.46 -10.57 10.24
CA GLN A 52 13.38 -10.88 9.14
C GLN A 52 13.26 -9.87 8.00
N ILE A 53 12.02 -9.47 7.66
CA ILE A 53 11.76 -8.45 6.64
C ILE A 53 12.32 -7.10 7.08
N LEU A 54 12.07 -6.66 8.31
CA LEU A 54 12.56 -5.40 8.82
C LEU A 54 14.10 -5.36 8.87
N HIS A 55 14.76 -6.41 9.37
CA HIS A 55 16.22 -6.48 9.42
C HIS A 55 16.88 -6.53 8.04
N ARG A 56 16.17 -7.02 7.01
CA ARG A 56 16.68 -6.98 5.64
C ARG A 56 16.79 -5.54 5.09
N TYR A 57 15.83 -4.69 5.43
CA TYR A 57 15.78 -3.31 4.94
C TYR A 57 16.47 -2.30 5.86
N PHE A 58 16.53 -2.59 7.13
CA PHE A 58 17.11 -1.72 8.15
C PHE A 58 18.21 -2.47 8.89
N THR A 59 19.45 -2.23 8.46
CA THR A 59 20.64 -2.85 9.10
C THR A 59 21.03 -2.09 10.35
N GLY A 60 21.51 -2.82 11.37
CA GLY A 60 22.01 -2.22 12.60
C GLY A 60 20.92 -1.66 13.53
N VAL A 61 19.66 -2.02 13.32
CA VAL A 61 18.54 -1.63 14.20
C VAL A 61 18.14 -2.79 15.11
N SER A 62 17.59 -2.44 16.28
CA SER A 62 16.94 -3.38 17.18
C SER A 62 15.44 -3.14 17.17
N LEU A 63 14.67 -4.22 17.06
CA LEU A 63 13.22 -4.14 17.17
C LEU A 63 12.84 -4.16 18.67
N VAL A 64 12.15 -3.12 19.08
CA VAL A 64 11.67 -2.98 20.45
C VAL A 64 10.19 -2.63 20.45
N PRO A 65 9.40 -3.04 21.46
CA PRO A 65 8.03 -2.58 21.61
C PRO A 65 7.96 -1.06 21.66
N LEU A 66 6.95 -0.46 21.04
CA LEU A 66 6.77 1.01 21.03
C LEU A 66 6.75 1.58 22.45
N ALA A 67 6.09 0.91 23.37
CA ALA A 67 6.05 1.28 24.79
C ALA A 67 7.43 1.37 25.46
N ALA A 68 8.43 0.65 24.95
CA ALA A 68 9.79 0.70 25.48
C ALA A 68 10.67 1.78 24.78
N ALA A 69 10.30 2.21 23.57
CA ALA A 69 11.10 3.12 22.76
C ALA A 69 10.57 4.56 22.78
N ALA A 70 9.28 4.77 23.00
CA ALA A 70 8.64 6.06 22.87
C ALA A 70 8.41 6.74 24.23
N PRO A 71 8.49 8.09 24.31
CA PRO A 71 8.08 8.80 25.50
C PRO A 71 6.59 8.61 25.82
N ALA A 72 6.20 8.70 27.07
CA ALA A 72 4.83 8.45 27.51
C ALA A 72 3.78 9.29 26.77
N SER A 73 4.13 10.53 26.38
CA SER A 73 3.26 11.41 25.60
C SER A 73 2.95 10.87 24.19
N PHE A 74 3.85 10.06 23.62
CA PHE A 74 3.63 9.43 22.32
C PHE A 74 2.75 8.18 22.44
N LEU A 75 2.82 7.46 23.57
CA LEU A 75 2.05 6.24 23.80
C LEU A 75 0.54 6.48 23.88
N VAL A 76 0.11 7.72 24.14
CA VAL A 76 -1.32 8.08 24.09
C VAL A 76 -1.90 7.85 22.68
N THR A 77 -1.08 7.97 21.65
CA THR A 77 -1.49 7.73 20.26
C THR A 77 -1.45 6.27 19.84
N GLU A 78 -0.83 5.38 20.64
CA GLU A 78 -0.75 3.94 20.33
C GLU A 78 -2.14 3.28 20.30
N VAL A 79 -3.08 3.79 21.09
CA VAL A 79 -4.47 3.33 21.13
C VAL A 79 -5.33 3.96 20.02
N GLN A 80 -4.79 4.93 19.30
CA GLN A 80 -5.49 5.54 18.17
C GLN A 80 -5.30 4.69 16.91
N PRO A 81 -6.30 4.64 16.03
CA PRO A 81 -6.16 3.96 14.75
C PRO A 81 -5.03 4.57 13.92
N LEU A 82 -4.25 3.71 13.25
CA LEU A 82 -3.26 4.17 12.28
C LEU A 82 -3.96 4.71 11.04
N TRP A 83 -3.64 5.96 10.68
CA TRP A 83 -4.12 6.59 9.46
C TRP A 83 -3.15 6.32 8.32
N VAL A 84 -3.65 5.69 7.25
CA VAL A 84 -2.86 5.40 6.05
C VAL A 84 -3.43 6.19 4.90
N GLY A 85 -2.66 7.15 4.37
CA GLY A 85 -3.01 7.94 3.18
C GLY A 85 -2.96 7.04 1.94
N LEU A 86 -4.12 6.74 1.35
CA LEU A 86 -4.22 5.93 0.14
C LEU A 86 -4.36 6.77 -1.14
N LEU A 87 -4.98 7.94 -1.03
CA LEU A 87 -5.28 8.83 -2.13
C LEU A 87 -5.10 10.29 -1.67
N GLU A 88 -4.33 11.05 -2.43
CA GLU A 88 -4.08 12.48 -2.17
C GLU A 88 -4.50 13.32 -3.37
N GLY A 89 -4.82 14.60 -3.14
CA GLY A 89 -5.14 15.58 -4.18
C GLY A 89 -6.36 15.22 -5.02
N GLN A 90 -7.31 14.44 -4.50
CA GLN A 90 -8.51 14.04 -5.22
C GLN A 90 -9.66 15.04 -4.99
N SER A 91 -10.37 15.41 -6.09
CA SER A 91 -11.60 16.20 -6.01
C SER A 91 -12.82 15.41 -5.48
N GLY A 92 -12.63 14.16 -5.16
CA GLY A 92 -13.62 13.27 -4.57
C GLY A 92 -13.15 11.83 -4.63
N VAL A 93 -13.56 11.04 -3.66
CA VAL A 93 -13.19 9.64 -3.52
C VAL A 93 -14.41 8.78 -3.74
N SER A 94 -14.34 7.88 -4.74
CA SER A 94 -15.39 6.89 -4.98
C SER A 94 -15.00 5.55 -4.36
N PHE A 95 -15.97 4.87 -3.78
CA PHE A 95 -15.78 3.55 -3.17
C PHE A 95 -17.03 2.69 -3.37
N THR A 96 -16.86 1.39 -3.37
CA THR A 96 -17.97 0.42 -3.39
C THR A 96 -17.96 -0.36 -2.10
N VAL A 97 -19.11 -0.50 -1.48
CA VAL A 97 -19.30 -1.34 -0.29
C VAL A 97 -19.67 -2.75 -0.75
N SER A 98 -19.09 -3.78 -0.14
CA SER A 98 -19.40 -5.17 -0.45
C SER A 98 -19.46 -6.01 0.82
N GLU A 99 -20.03 -7.20 0.69
CA GLU A 99 -20.26 -8.20 1.72
C GLU A 99 -21.34 -7.77 2.74
N ASP A 100 -21.21 -6.61 3.38
CA ASP A 100 -22.17 -6.07 4.33
C ASP A 100 -22.20 -4.54 4.25
N SER A 101 -23.11 -3.92 5.00
CA SER A 101 -23.36 -2.48 4.99
C SER A 101 -22.26 -1.69 5.70
N ALA A 102 -22.20 -0.39 5.39
CA ALA A 102 -21.36 0.58 6.09
C ALA A 102 -22.15 1.84 6.45
N GLN A 103 -21.78 2.50 7.53
CA GLN A 103 -22.29 3.82 7.89
C GLN A 103 -21.39 4.91 7.31
N LEU A 104 -21.96 5.92 6.67
CA LEU A 104 -21.27 7.11 6.18
C LEU A 104 -21.49 8.24 7.17
N CYS A 105 -20.41 8.72 7.78
CA CYS A 105 -20.44 9.65 8.89
C CYS A 105 -19.60 10.89 8.64
N PHE A 106 -19.97 12.02 9.25
CA PHE A 106 -19.15 13.24 9.29
C PHE A 106 -18.62 13.46 10.71
N ASP A 107 -17.40 13.97 10.83
CA ASP A 107 -16.67 14.42 12.03
C ASP A 107 -16.48 13.38 13.12
N ASP A 108 -17.54 12.82 13.64
CA ASP A 108 -17.50 11.82 14.69
C ASP A 108 -18.28 10.56 14.30
N LEU A 109 -18.14 9.55 15.12
CA LEU A 109 -18.74 8.23 14.91
C LEU A 109 -20.26 8.22 15.10
N ASP A 110 -20.83 9.26 15.69
CA ASP A 110 -22.25 9.37 16.02
C ASP A 110 -23.03 10.21 14.99
N SER A 111 -22.31 10.98 14.14
CA SER A 111 -22.90 11.80 13.07
C SER A 111 -23.07 11.04 11.75
N CYS A 112 -23.53 9.79 11.79
CA CYS A 112 -23.72 8.99 10.59
C CYS A 112 -25.03 9.38 9.89
N VAL A 113 -24.92 9.72 8.62
CA VAL A 113 -26.01 10.33 7.83
C VAL A 113 -26.62 9.40 6.80
N VAL A 114 -25.90 8.33 6.41
CA VAL A 114 -26.34 7.39 5.38
C VAL A 114 -25.86 5.99 5.73
N THR A 115 -26.72 4.99 5.49
CA THR A 115 -26.32 3.59 5.44
C THR A 115 -26.02 3.21 3.99
N ALA A 116 -24.76 2.91 3.72
CA ALA A 116 -24.29 2.40 2.44
C ALA A 116 -24.55 0.90 2.36
N VAL A 117 -25.17 0.44 1.28
CA VAL A 117 -25.54 -0.95 1.07
C VAL A 117 -24.59 -1.69 0.16
N PRO A 118 -24.43 -3.01 0.32
CA PRO A 118 -23.54 -3.81 -0.52
C PRO A 118 -23.89 -3.73 -2.00
N GLY A 119 -22.85 -3.74 -2.84
CA GLY A 119 -22.98 -3.69 -4.30
C GLY A 119 -23.17 -2.28 -4.88
N GLU A 120 -23.42 -1.28 -4.06
CA GLU A 120 -23.57 0.10 -4.51
C GLU A 120 -22.25 0.88 -4.42
N THR A 121 -22.09 1.84 -5.36
CA THR A 121 -20.93 2.73 -5.40
C THR A 121 -21.32 4.09 -4.86
N TYR A 122 -20.51 4.59 -3.96
CA TYR A 122 -20.64 5.89 -3.32
C TYR A 122 -19.46 6.78 -3.69
N ARG A 123 -19.64 8.07 -3.50
CA ARG A 123 -18.60 9.07 -3.67
C ARG A 123 -18.67 10.09 -2.55
N PHE A 124 -17.54 10.36 -1.94
CA PHE A 124 -17.34 11.51 -1.09
C PHE A 124 -16.80 12.66 -1.94
N GLY A 125 -17.47 13.78 -1.94
CA GLY A 125 -17.13 14.96 -2.72
C GLY A 125 -17.34 16.24 -1.94
N TYR A 126 -16.92 17.38 -2.49
CA TYR A 126 -17.04 18.68 -1.84
C TYR A 126 -17.53 19.75 -2.82
N ASP A 127 -18.24 20.76 -2.28
CA ASP A 127 -18.59 21.98 -2.99
C ASP A 127 -17.53 23.07 -2.79
N THR A 128 -17.03 23.18 -1.55
CA THR A 128 -15.95 24.08 -1.12
C THR A 128 -15.02 23.27 -0.18
N PRO A 129 -13.81 23.75 0.12
CA PRO A 129 -12.87 23.06 0.99
C PRO A 129 -13.44 22.57 2.34
N ASP A 130 -14.47 23.27 2.85
CA ASP A 130 -15.07 22.97 4.16
C ASP A 130 -16.49 22.40 4.09
N ARG A 131 -16.99 22.09 2.87
CA ARG A 131 -18.37 21.64 2.66
C ARG A 131 -18.40 20.38 1.80
N CYS A 132 -18.43 19.25 2.47
CA CYS A 132 -18.41 17.95 1.87
C CYS A 132 -19.78 17.24 1.95
N PHE A 133 -19.97 16.24 1.12
CA PHE A 133 -21.21 15.48 1.03
C PHE A 133 -20.97 14.07 0.48
N PHE A 134 -21.92 13.19 0.74
CA PHE A 134 -21.97 11.88 0.12
C PHE A 134 -22.91 11.86 -1.09
N GLN A 135 -22.52 11.10 -2.10
CA GLN A 135 -23.26 10.84 -3.32
C GLN A 135 -23.35 9.34 -3.55
N ARG A 136 -24.38 8.92 -4.27
CA ARG A 136 -24.56 7.54 -4.73
C ARG A 136 -24.59 7.51 -6.26
N LYS A 137 -23.95 6.52 -6.86
CA LYS A 137 -23.96 6.28 -8.30
C LYS A 137 -25.38 5.92 -8.77
N GLN A 138 -25.86 6.58 -9.82
CA GLN A 138 -27.18 6.33 -10.42
C GLN A 138 -27.09 5.23 -11.48
N ARG A 139 -28.20 4.50 -11.70
CA ARG A 139 -28.29 3.45 -12.73
C ARG A 139 -28.02 3.98 -14.14
N LEU A 140 -28.47 5.18 -14.44
CA LEU A 140 -28.28 5.84 -15.75
C LEU A 140 -26.93 6.58 -15.87
N GLY A 141 -26.04 6.42 -14.91
CA GLY A 141 -24.75 7.11 -14.83
C GLY A 141 -24.81 8.38 -13.97
N GLY A 142 -23.63 8.94 -13.68
CA GLY A 142 -23.51 10.08 -12.78
C GLY A 142 -23.69 9.72 -11.30
N PHE A 143 -23.62 10.75 -10.45
CA PHE A 143 -23.77 10.65 -9.01
C PHE A 143 -24.84 11.63 -8.53
N ALA A 144 -25.74 11.16 -7.67
CA ALA A 144 -26.72 12.00 -6.99
C ALA A 144 -26.31 12.19 -5.52
N ARG A 145 -26.45 13.40 -5.00
CA ARG A 145 -26.25 13.70 -3.58
C ARG A 145 -27.28 12.97 -2.74
N ILE A 146 -26.84 12.34 -1.66
CA ILE A 146 -27.67 11.55 -0.74
C ILE A 146 -27.53 12.01 0.72
N SER A 147 -26.68 12.98 1.00
CA SER A 147 -26.55 13.59 2.32
C SER A 147 -26.70 15.11 2.26
N SER A 148 -26.99 15.74 3.40
CA SER A 148 -26.73 17.15 3.63
C SER A 148 -25.22 17.45 3.47
N THR A 149 -24.88 18.72 3.44
CA THR A 149 -23.47 19.14 3.50
C THR A 149 -23.00 19.03 4.94
N GLY A 150 -21.85 18.43 5.13
CA GLY A 150 -21.16 18.31 6.42
C GLY A 150 -19.70 18.72 6.31
N SER A 151 -18.94 18.46 7.34
CA SER A 151 -17.51 18.62 7.38
C SER A 151 -16.81 17.77 6.33
N CYS A 152 -15.60 18.14 5.96
CA CYS A 152 -14.74 17.37 5.08
C CYS A 152 -13.91 16.31 5.82
N ASP A 153 -14.02 16.26 7.12
CA ASP A 153 -13.61 15.11 7.92
C ASP A 153 -14.75 14.08 7.95
N ALA A 154 -14.58 12.98 7.26
CA ALA A 154 -15.63 11.98 7.09
C ALA A 154 -15.07 10.56 7.16
N SER A 155 -15.89 9.65 7.63
CA SER A 155 -15.53 8.24 7.78
C SER A 155 -16.55 7.31 7.12
N VAL A 156 -16.07 6.13 6.71
CA VAL A 156 -16.89 5.00 6.31
C VAL A 156 -16.71 3.91 7.36
N ARG A 157 -17.74 3.70 8.16
CA ARG A 157 -17.70 2.79 9.30
C ARG A 157 -18.33 1.44 8.93
N PRO A 158 -17.57 0.34 8.92
CA PRO A 158 -18.14 -1.00 8.73
C PRO A 158 -19.18 -1.32 9.78
N VAL A 159 -20.29 -1.94 9.37
CA VAL A 159 -21.31 -2.43 10.32
C VAL A 159 -20.85 -3.75 10.94
N THR A 160 -20.16 -4.58 10.16
CA THR A 160 -19.55 -5.82 10.64
C THR A 160 -18.13 -5.97 10.15
N SER A 161 -17.37 -6.92 10.69
CA SER A 161 -16.03 -7.25 10.21
C SER A 161 -16.02 -7.87 8.80
N ALA A 162 -17.15 -8.28 8.28
CA ALA A 162 -17.28 -8.78 6.91
C ALA A 162 -17.33 -7.65 5.88
N THR A 163 -17.71 -6.43 6.27
CA THR A 163 -17.79 -5.28 5.36
C THR A 163 -16.45 -5.01 4.70
N LYS A 164 -16.45 -4.92 3.36
CA LYS A 164 -15.27 -4.56 2.57
C LYS A 164 -15.52 -3.29 1.79
N LEU A 165 -14.50 -2.47 1.68
CA LEU A 165 -14.49 -1.27 0.87
C LEU A 165 -13.54 -1.45 -0.30
N PHE A 166 -14.08 -1.33 -1.52
CA PHE A 166 -13.29 -1.34 -2.73
C PHE A 166 -13.10 0.09 -3.23
N LEU A 167 -11.83 0.52 -3.27
CA LEU A 167 -11.41 1.79 -3.87
C LEU A 167 -10.95 1.50 -5.30
N PRO A 168 -11.65 2.01 -6.33
CA PRO A 168 -11.19 1.80 -7.71
C PRO A 168 -9.81 2.43 -7.88
N ARG A 169 -8.87 1.64 -8.35
CA ARG A 169 -7.55 2.16 -8.76
C ARG A 169 -7.78 3.16 -9.88
N LYS A 170 -7.57 4.43 -9.59
CA LYS A 170 -7.27 5.36 -10.66
C LYS A 170 -5.92 4.93 -11.22
N ALA A 171 -5.90 4.47 -12.48
CA ALA A 171 -4.67 4.39 -13.23
C ALA A 171 -4.10 5.82 -13.19
N ARG A 172 -3.07 6.06 -12.38
CA ARG A 172 -2.32 7.30 -12.43
C ARG A 172 -1.51 7.21 -13.72
N SER A 173 -1.87 7.96 -14.74
CA SER A 173 -0.90 8.43 -15.68
C SER A 173 -0.07 9.47 -14.93
N TYR A 174 1.11 9.08 -14.48
CA TYR A 174 2.13 10.05 -14.14
C TYR A 174 2.64 10.56 -15.49
N SER A 175 2.24 11.74 -15.87
CA SER A 175 3.00 12.54 -16.83
C SER A 175 4.19 13.08 -16.05
N ASP A 176 5.38 12.76 -16.54
CA ASP A 176 6.64 13.37 -16.14
C ASP A 176 6.57 14.89 -16.26
#